data_a6e64d7b15ac46ced62516579766d3c9
#
_entry.id   a6e64d7b15ac46ced62516579766d3c9
#
_cell.length_a   1.000
_cell.length_b   1.000
_cell.length_c   1.000
_cell.angle_alpha   90.00
_cell.angle_beta   90.00
_cell.angle_gamma   90.00
#
_symmetry.space_group_name_H-M   'P 1'
#
loop_
_entity.id
_entity.type
_entity.pdbx_description
1 polymer ?
#
loop_
_entity_poly.entity_id
_entity_poly.type
_entity_poly.pdbx_seq_one_letter_code
_entity_poly.pdbx_strand_id
1 'polypeptide(L)'
;TSEHGNIFDFVMKTQNLKFGEAVKYLAQLAGMQPYMFSKQDEEREKKWNEYKSIFNQYVDFYHNELLKNENYSIARDYLKNRSLSKDEVKKFKIGYIEKNPNFFEKLKEDYSEQTLLETGLFYLDEKKKIYVERFRGRLIFPINNISGQPIALGGRIIENLDYLAKYINSPETNFFKKGSNL
;
A
#
# COMPACT_ATOMS: atom_id res chain seq x y z
N THR A 1 6.09 -15.47 19.39
CA THR A 1 4.97 -15.32 18.42
C THR A 1 4.95 -13.88 17.95
N SER A 2 5.25 -13.65 16.68
CA SER A 2 5.29 -12.31 16.05
C SER A 2 3.92 -11.90 15.50
N GLU A 3 2.84 -12.26 16.16
CA GLU A 3 1.51 -11.87 15.75
C GLU A 3 1.17 -10.49 16.32
N HIS A 4 0.94 -9.53 15.44
CA HIS A 4 0.43 -8.22 15.76
C HIS A 4 -1.02 -8.12 15.28
N GLY A 5 -1.88 -7.51 16.08
CA GLY A 5 -3.28 -7.32 15.73
C GLY A 5 -4.02 -6.56 16.84
N ASN A 6 -5.21 -6.08 16.53
CA ASN A 6 -6.10 -5.46 17.49
C ASN A 6 -7.05 -6.51 18.11
N ILE A 7 -7.93 -6.07 19.02
CA ILE A 7 -8.90 -6.95 19.70
C ILE A 7 -9.82 -7.67 18.70
N PHE A 8 -10.16 -7.06 17.57
CA PHE A 8 -10.99 -7.68 16.54
C PHE A 8 -10.24 -8.81 15.85
N ASP A 9 -8.95 -8.59 15.49
CA ASP A 9 -8.10 -9.63 14.88
C ASP A 9 -7.95 -10.83 15.83
N PHE A 10 -7.79 -10.56 17.12
CA PHE A 10 -7.72 -11.60 18.14
C PHE A 10 -9.01 -12.43 18.19
N VAL A 11 -10.17 -11.77 18.28
CA VAL A 11 -11.45 -12.45 18.35
C VAL A 11 -11.78 -13.21 17.05
N MET A 12 -11.50 -12.63 15.90
CA MET A 12 -11.68 -13.27 14.60
C MET A 12 -10.90 -14.58 14.52
N LYS A 13 -9.64 -14.58 14.95
CA LYS A 13 -8.77 -15.76 14.92
C LYS A 13 -9.18 -16.80 15.96
N THR A 14 -9.41 -16.38 17.22
CA THR A 14 -9.67 -17.31 18.33
C THR A 14 -11.06 -17.94 18.26
N GLN A 15 -12.05 -17.21 17.75
CA GLN A 15 -13.44 -17.66 17.64
C GLN A 15 -13.81 -18.09 16.20
N ASN A 16 -12.86 -18.00 15.25
CA ASN A 16 -13.09 -18.28 13.83
C ASN A 16 -14.27 -17.50 13.26
N LEU A 17 -14.36 -16.21 13.60
CA LEU A 17 -15.45 -15.31 13.20
C LEU A 17 -15.00 -14.41 12.05
N LYS A 18 -15.95 -14.00 11.21
CA LYS A 18 -15.77 -12.90 10.28
C LYS A 18 -15.79 -11.57 11.04
N PHE A 19 -15.27 -10.50 10.44
CA PHE A 19 -15.18 -9.18 11.08
C PHE A 19 -16.52 -8.69 11.65
N GLY A 20 -17.60 -8.76 10.88
CA GLY A 20 -18.94 -8.37 11.33
C GLY A 20 -19.46 -9.19 12.51
N GLU A 21 -19.11 -10.47 12.58
CA GLU A 21 -19.47 -11.34 13.69
C GLU A 21 -18.63 -11.04 14.93
N ALA A 22 -17.33 -10.73 14.75
CA ALA A 22 -16.44 -10.32 15.83
C ALA A 22 -16.88 -8.99 16.46
N VAL A 23 -17.31 -8.02 15.64
CA VAL A 23 -17.88 -6.75 16.14
C VAL A 23 -19.14 -6.97 16.95
N LYS A 24 -20.07 -7.81 16.44
CA LYS A 24 -21.31 -8.17 17.21
C LYS A 24 -20.97 -8.83 18.52
N TYR A 25 -20.06 -9.78 18.51
CA TYR A 25 -19.62 -10.50 19.71
C TYR A 25 -19.02 -9.54 20.75
N LEU A 26 -18.10 -8.67 20.33
CA LEU A 26 -17.46 -7.68 21.22
C LEU A 26 -18.46 -6.64 21.73
N ALA A 27 -19.39 -6.18 20.88
CA ALA A 27 -20.47 -5.27 21.30
C ALA A 27 -21.34 -5.90 22.39
N GLN A 28 -21.71 -7.17 22.23
CA GLN A 28 -22.48 -7.91 23.23
C GLN A 28 -21.70 -8.03 24.54
N LEU A 29 -20.41 -8.36 24.51
CA LEU A 29 -19.55 -8.43 25.71
C LEU A 29 -19.42 -7.05 26.40
N ALA A 30 -19.41 -5.97 25.63
CA ALA A 30 -19.33 -4.60 26.14
C ALA A 30 -20.68 -4.03 26.60
N GLY A 31 -21.79 -4.81 26.51
CA GLY A 31 -23.14 -4.32 26.82
C GLY A 31 -23.65 -3.27 25.83
N MET A 32 -23.07 -3.19 24.63
CA MET A 32 -23.46 -2.26 23.59
C MET A 32 -24.50 -2.92 22.67
N GLN A 33 -25.36 -2.10 22.05
CA GLN A 33 -26.26 -2.63 21.01
C GLN A 33 -25.43 -3.14 19.81
N PRO A 34 -25.74 -4.34 19.28
CA PRO A 34 -25.02 -4.89 18.14
C PRO A 34 -25.15 -3.99 16.90
N TYR A 35 -24.03 -3.65 16.28
CA TYR A 35 -24.04 -2.96 14.99
C TYR A 35 -24.60 -3.91 13.91
N MET A 36 -25.59 -3.42 13.17
CA MET A 36 -26.18 -4.15 12.04
C MET A 36 -25.40 -3.80 10.77
N PHE A 37 -24.56 -4.70 10.30
CA PHE A 37 -23.83 -4.51 9.05
C PHE A 37 -24.80 -4.46 7.87
N SER A 38 -24.70 -3.39 7.11
CA SER A 38 -25.42 -3.21 5.85
C SER A 38 -24.66 -3.85 4.69
N LYS A 39 -25.33 -4.07 3.56
CA LYS A 39 -24.65 -4.46 2.31
C LYS A 39 -23.55 -3.47 1.91
N GLN A 40 -23.73 -2.20 2.21
CA GLN A 40 -22.77 -1.14 1.95
C GLN A 40 -21.47 -1.31 2.78
N ASP A 41 -21.61 -1.79 4.02
CA ASP A 41 -20.44 -2.09 4.87
C ASP A 41 -19.68 -3.29 4.35
N GLU A 42 -20.37 -4.34 3.89
CA GLU A 42 -19.76 -5.53 3.28
C GLU A 42 -19.00 -5.18 1.99
N GLU A 43 -19.57 -4.33 1.12
CA GLU A 43 -18.92 -3.85 -0.09
C GLU A 43 -17.68 -3.00 0.23
N ARG A 44 -17.77 -2.15 1.25
CA ARG A 44 -16.65 -1.34 1.71
C ARG A 44 -15.52 -2.19 2.27
N GLU A 45 -15.85 -3.21 3.05
CA GLU A 45 -14.87 -4.17 3.57
C GLU A 45 -14.18 -4.95 2.44
N LYS A 46 -14.96 -5.42 1.45
CA LYS A 46 -14.41 -6.08 0.27
C LYS A 46 -13.42 -5.18 -0.47
N LYS A 47 -13.82 -3.94 -0.76
CA LYS A 47 -12.94 -2.95 -1.40
C LYS A 47 -11.69 -2.66 -0.58
N TRP A 48 -11.82 -2.56 0.74
CA TRP A 48 -10.66 -2.40 1.62
C TRP A 48 -9.70 -3.57 1.55
N ASN A 49 -10.20 -4.80 1.53
CA ASN A 49 -9.37 -5.99 1.43
C ASN A 49 -8.64 -6.08 0.08
N GLU A 50 -9.30 -5.74 -1.02
CA GLU A 50 -8.66 -5.64 -2.34
C GLU A 50 -7.57 -4.56 -2.35
N TYR A 51 -7.88 -3.36 -1.86
CA TYR A 51 -6.93 -2.24 -1.75
C TYR A 51 -5.68 -2.62 -0.94
N LYS A 52 -5.88 -3.21 0.24
CA LYS A 52 -4.81 -3.69 1.11
C LYS A 52 -3.95 -4.75 0.42
N SER A 53 -4.57 -5.69 -0.28
CA SER A 53 -3.86 -6.74 -1.02
C SER A 53 -3.01 -6.16 -2.14
N ILE A 54 -3.55 -5.22 -2.93
CA ILE A 54 -2.82 -4.54 -4.01
C ILE A 54 -1.60 -3.78 -3.44
N PHE A 55 -1.80 -3.00 -2.37
CA PHE A 55 -0.69 -2.24 -1.77
C PHE A 55 0.41 -3.15 -1.21
N ASN A 56 0.06 -4.25 -0.55
CA ASN A 56 1.04 -5.21 -0.05
C ASN A 56 1.82 -5.85 -1.20
N GLN A 57 1.16 -6.33 -2.24
CA GLN A 57 1.81 -6.92 -3.41
C GLN A 57 2.75 -5.90 -4.09
N TYR A 58 2.28 -4.66 -4.27
CA TYR A 58 3.05 -3.59 -4.89
C TYR A 58 4.31 -3.24 -4.08
N VAL A 59 4.15 -3.02 -2.79
CA VAL A 59 5.26 -2.68 -1.88
C VAL A 59 6.24 -3.83 -1.78
N ASP A 60 5.77 -5.07 -1.58
CA ASP A 60 6.63 -6.24 -1.43
C ASP A 60 7.40 -6.54 -2.71
N PHE A 61 6.78 -6.38 -3.88
CA PHE A 61 7.45 -6.57 -5.17
C PHE A 61 8.61 -5.59 -5.32
N TYR A 62 8.38 -4.28 -5.23
CA TYR A 62 9.43 -3.28 -5.44
C TYR A 62 10.47 -3.22 -4.32
N HIS A 63 10.10 -3.60 -3.11
CA HIS A 63 11.05 -3.82 -2.03
C HIS A 63 12.01 -4.98 -2.35
N ASN A 64 11.46 -6.13 -2.75
CA ASN A 64 12.27 -7.30 -3.12
C ASN A 64 13.15 -7.01 -4.32
N GLU A 65 12.65 -6.32 -5.34
CA GLU A 65 13.44 -5.88 -6.48
C GLU A 65 14.59 -4.97 -6.05
N LEU A 66 14.36 -3.97 -5.20
CA LEU A 66 15.43 -3.13 -4.67
C LEU A 66 16.52 -3.93 -3.97
N LEU A 67 16.16 -4.98 -3.24
CA LEU A 67 17.13 -5.78 -2.50
C LEU A 67 17.93 -6.75 -3.37
N LYS A 68 17.31 -7.33 -4.40
CA LYS A 68 17.84 -8.48 -5.15
C LYS A 68 18.34 -8.13 -6.55
N ASN A 69 17.70 -7.16 -7.23
CA ASN A 69 18.00 -6.84 -8.61
C ASN A 69 19.33 -6.07 -8.71
N GLU A 70 20.29 -6.63 -9.42
CA GLU A 70 21.63 -6.03 -9.58
C GLU A 70 21.60 -4.66 -10.27
N ASN A 71 20.65 -4.46 -11.20
CA ASN A 71 20.48 -3.20 -11.91
C ASN A 71 20.09 -2.01 -11.00
N TYR A 72 19.66 -2.28 -9.76
CA TYR A 72 19.26 -1.24 -8.81
C TYR A 72 20.35 -0.85 -7.80
N SER A 73 21.62 -1.14 -8.13
CA SER A 73 22.78 -0.73 -7.33
C SER A 73 22.79 0.78 -7.06
N ILE A 74 22.50 1.60 -8.07
CA ILE A 74 22.43 3.08 -7.94
C ILE A 74 21.41 3.50 -6.86
N ALA A 75 20.25 2.85 -6.80
CA ALA A 75 19.25 3.13 -5.78
C ALA A 75 19.72 2.72 -4.38
N ARG A 76 20.41 1.57 -4.26
CA ARG A 76 21.00 1.13 -2.99
C ARG A 76 22.12 2.04 -2.53
N ASP A 77 23.01 2.46 -3.42
CA ASP A 77 24.10 3.39 -3.12
C ASP A 77 23.55 4.76 -2.70
N TYR A 78 22.50 5.22 -3.35
CA TYR A 78 21.80 6.45 -2.96
C TYR A 78 21.30 6.36 -1.50
N LEU A 79 20.66 5.26 -1.10
CA LEU A 79 20.17 5.06 0.26
C LEU A 79 21.33 5.01 1.26
N LYS A 80 22.41 4.29 0.93
CA LYS A 80 23.64 4.23 1.73
C LYS A 80 24.26 5.60 1.94
N ASN A 81 24.35 6.41 0.88
CA ASN A 81 24.89 7.78 0.94
C ASN A 81 24.00 8.72 1.77
N ARG A 82 22.73 8.33 2.01
CA ARG A 82 21.79 8.99 2.93
C ARG A 82 21.82 8.41 4.34
N SER A 83 22.82 7.59 4.66
CA SER A 83 23.00 6.94 5.96
C SER A 83 21.86 6.00 6.35
N LEU A 84 21.08 5.50 5.38
CA LEU A 84 20.07 4.48 5.63
C LEU A 84 20.73 3.10 5.64
N SER A 85 20.61 2.42 6.76
CA SER A 85 21.09 1.04 6.93
C SER A 85 20.23 0.03 6.17
N LYS A 86 20.80 -1.15 5.90
CA LYS A 86 20.04 -2.25 5.29
C LYS A 86 18.84 -2.68 6.14
N ASP A 87 18.97 -2.61 7.46
CA ASP A 87 17.90 -2.99 8.38
C ASP A 87 16.75 -1.99 8.37
N GLU A 88 17.06 -0.68 8.25
CA GLU A 88 16.03 0.35 8.06
C GLU A 88 15.33 0.20 6.71
N VAL A 89 16.06 -0.06 5.63
CA VAL A 89 15.46 -0.33 4.31
C VAL A 89 14.49 -1.50 4.39
N LYS A 90 14.85 -2.59 5.08
CA LYS A 90 13.96 -3.74 5.30
C LYS A 90 12.79 -3.40 6.22
N LYS A 91 13.07 -2.77 7.36
CA LYS A 91 12.06 -2.41 8.36
C LYS A 91 10.94 -1.54 7.77
N PHE A 92 11.32 -0.55 6.97
CA PHE A 92 10.38 0.38 6.35
C PHE A 92 9.89 -0.07 4.97
N LYS A 93 10.28 -1.26 4.50
CA LYS A 93 9.94 -1.79 3.18
C LYS A 93 10.17 -0.78 2.05
N ILE A 94 11.28 -0.05 2.12
CA ILE A 94 11.67 0.90 1.07
C ILE A 94 11.90 0.13 -0.22
N GLY A 95 11.31 0.60 -1.33
CA GLY A 95 11.42 -0.01 -2.65
C GLY A 95 11.96 0.96 -3.69
N TYR A 96 12.22 0.45 -4.88
CA TYR A 96 12.57 1.26 -6.04
C TYR A 96 11.79 0.79 -7.26
N ILE A 97 11.21 1.74 -7.96
CA ILE A 97 10.47 1.51 -9.20
C ILE A 97 11.31 2.05 -10.36
N GLU A 98 11.61 1.23 -11.33
CA GLU A 98 12.31 1.62 -12.54
C GLU A 98 11.50 2.61 -13.40
N LYS A 99 12.13 3.13 -14.48
CA LYS A 99 11.48 4.13 -15.35
C LYS A 99 10.34 3.55 -16.21
N ASN A 100 10.46 2.28 -16.59
CA ASN A 100 9.51 1.59 -17.47
C ASN A 100 8.96 0.33 -16.78
N PRO A 101 8.27 0.49 -15.65
CA PRO A 101 7.72 -0.64 -14.92
C PRO A 101 6.51 -1.23 -15.66
N ASN A 102 6.22 -2.50 -15.39
CA ASN A 102 5.09 -3.22 -15.99
C ASN A 102 4.24 -3.99 -14.96
N PHE A 103 4.32 -3.60 -13.69
CA PHE A 103 3.61 -4.31 -12.63
C PHE A 103 2.08 -4.16 -12.72
N PHE A 104 1.59 -3.12 -13.42
CA PHE A 104 0.17 -2.96 -13.73
C PHE A 104 -0.39 -4.18 -14.45
N GLU A 105 0.26 -4.66 -15.50
CA GLU A 105 -0.21 -5.79 -16.28
C GLU A 105 -0.29 -7.08 -15.44
N LYS A 106 0.65 -7.25 -14.50
CA LYS A 106 0.61 -8.37 -13.56
C LYS A 106 -0.57 -8.29 -12.60
N LEU A 107 -0.86 -7.11 -12.03
CA LEU A 107 -2.00 -6.93 -11.13
C LEU A 107 -3.35 -7.01 -11.85
N LYS A 108 -3.39 -6.69 -13.13
CA LYS A 108 -4.60 -6.77 -13.96
C LYS A 108 -5.09 -8.21 -14.17
N GLU A 109 -4.27 -9.22 -13.93
CA GLU A 109 -4.69 -10.61 -13.93
C GLU A 109 -5.67 -10.92 -12.79
N ASP A 110 -5.54 -10.25 -11.65
CA ASP A 110 -6.32 -10.51 -10.44
C ASP A 110 -7.33 -9.40 -10.11
N TYR A 111 -7.12 -8.16 -10.60
CA TYR A 111 -7.91 -6.99 -10.24
C TYR A 111 -8.41 -6.23 -11.46
N SER A 112 -9.60 -5.61 -11.35
CA SER A 112 -10.10 -4.74 -12.41
C SER A 112 -9.24 -3.48 -12.57
N GLU A 113 -9.17 -2.97 -13.80
CA GLU A 113 -8.47 -1.70 -14.11
C GLU A 113 -8.99 -0.55 -13.24
N GLN A 114 -10.30 -0.50 -13.01
CA GLN A 114 -10.90 0.52 -12.16
C GLN A 114 -10.42 0.41 -10.71
N THR A 115 -10.37 -0.80 -10.14
CA THR A 115 -9.86 -1.02 -8.78
C THR A 115 -8.39 -0.58 -8.68
N LEU A 116 -7.57 -0.89 -9.68
CA LEU A 116 -6.17 -0.48 -9.74
C LEU A 116 -6.02 1.04 -9.80
N LEU A 117 -6.82 1.74 -10.61
CA LEU A 117 -6.82 3.20 -10.68
C LEU A 117 -7.28 3.85 -9.37
N GLU A 118 -8.29 3.29 -8.70
CA GLU A 118 -8.79 3.79 -7.42
C GLU A 118 -7.74 3.76 -6.31
N THR A 119 -6.69 2.92 -6.42
CA THR A 119 -5.55 2.92 -5.47
C THR A 119 -4.69 4.17 -5.54
N GLY A 120 -4.72 4.89 -6.66
CA GLY A 120 -3.82 6.01 -6.93
C GLY A 120 -2.37 5.63 -7.22
N LEU A 121 -2.04 4.32 -7.27
CA LEU A 121 -0.73 3.83 -7.70
C LEU A 121 -0.53 3.99 -9.21
N PHE A 122 -1.62 3.97 -9.95
CA PHE A 122 -1.66 4.03 -11.41
C PHE A 122 -2.54 5.20 -11.88
N TYR A 123 -2.34 5.61 -13.12
CA TYR A 123 -3.22 6.53 -13.83
C TYR A 123 -3.22 6.23 -15.33
N LEU A 124 -4.29 6.59 -16.01
CA LEU A 124 -4.38 6.50 -17.46
C LEU A 124 -3.72 7.74 -18.09
N ASP A 125 -2.71 7.55 -18.94
CA ASP A 125 -2.22 8.61 -19.81
C ASP A 125 -3.18 8.73 -21.01
N GLU A 126 -4.05 9.74 -20.98
CA GLU A 126 -5.10 9.95 -21.97
C GLU A 126 -4.56 10.17 -23.40
N LYS A 127 -3.34 10.70 -23.53
CA LYS A 127 -2.72 10.94 -24.83
C LYS A 127 -2.19 9.65 -25.45
N LYS A 128 -1.57 8.81 -24.64
CA LYS A 128 -0.95 7.56 -25.08
C LYS A 128 -1.89 6.36 -24.96
N LYS A 129 -3.02 6.51 -24.28
CA LYS A 129 -3.97 5.43 -23.97
C LYS A 129 -3.32 4.22 -23.27
N ILE A 130 -2.37 4.49 -22.37
CA ILE A 130 -1.67 3.47 -21.59
C ILE A 130 -1.81 3.75 -20.09
N TYR A 131 -1.80 2.69 -19.30
CA TYR A 131 -1.72 2.78 -17.84
C TYR A 131 -0.27 3.02 -17.43
N VAL A 132 -0.09 3.94 -16.51
CA VAL A 132 1.23 4.38 -16.08
C VAL A 132 1.34 4.27 -14.56
N GLU A 133 2.44 3.69 -14.09
CA GLU A 133 2.76 3.68 -12.67
C GLU A 133 3.20 5.07 -12.19
N ARG A 134 2.52 5.59 -11.18
CA ARG A 134 2.72 6.96 -10.69
C ARG A 134 4.13 7.22 -10.17
N PHE A 135 4.71 6.22 -9.54
CA PHE A 135 5.99 6.33 -8.84
C PHE A 135 7.18 5.82 -9.67
N ARG A 136 7.03 5.65 -10.99
CA ARG A 136 8.13 5.21 -11.86
C ARG A 136 9.36 6.11 -11.73
N GLY A 137 10.56 5.51 -11.77
CA GLY A 137 11.84 6.19 -11.61
C GLY A 137 12.12 6.69 -10.19
N ARG A 138 11.46 6.13 -9.14
CA ARG A 138 11.53 6.67 -7.79
C ARG A 138 11.80 5.59 -6.74
N LEU A 139 12.52 5.99 -5.70
CA LEU A 139 12.42 5.30 -4.41
C LEU A 139 11.03 5.52 -3.85
N ILE A 140 10.44 4.46 -3.30
CA ILE A 140 9.14 4.50 -2.64
C ILE A 140 9.28 4.23 -1.15
N PHE A 141 8.49 4.96 -0.38
CA PHE A 141 8.40 4.90 1.07
C PHE A 141 6.95 4.64 1.44
N PRO A 142 6.62 3.43 1.93
CA PRO A 142 5.27 3.13 2.36
C PRO A 142 4.79 4.04 3.49
N ILE A 143 3.59 4.55 3.36
CA ILE A 143 2.86 5.27 4.40
C ILE A 143 1.84 4.29 4.96
N ASN A 144 2.02 3.91 6.20
CA ASN A 144 1.21 2.90 6.86
C ASN A 144 0.14 3.55 7.74
N ASN A 145 -1.00 2.87 7.87
CA ASN A 145 -1.98 3.20 8.90
C ASN A 145 -1.49 2.73 10.29
N ILE A 146 -2.28 3.00 11.32
CA ILE A 146 -1.98 2.61 12.72
C ILE A 146 -1.82 1.09 12.92
N SER A 147 -2.40 0.29 12.02
CA SER A 147 -2.27 -1.18 12.04
C SER A 147 -1.07 -1.70 11.24
N GLY A 148 -0.18 -0.80 10.75
CA GLY A 148 1.01 -1.16 9.99
C GLY A 148 0.74 -1.59 8.54
N GLN A 149 -0.48 -1.35 8.01
CA GLN A 149 -0.83 -1.67 6.62
C GLN A 149 -0.48 -0.49 5.72
N PRO A 150 0.21 -0.71 4.58
CA PRO A 150 0.48 0.36 3.62
C PRO A 150 -0.82 0.83 2.98
N ILE A 151 -1.06 2.14 3.03
CA ILE A 151 -2.26 2.80 2.50
C ILE A 151 -1.94 3.89 1.49
N ALA A 152 -0.68 4.29 1.40
CA ALA A 152 -0.18 5.27 0.46
C ALA A 152 1.33 5.15 0.30
N LEU A 153 1.91 5.89 -0.63
CA LEU A 153 3.35 5.97 -0.86
C LEU A 153 3.82 7.42 -0.91
N GLY A 154 4.99 7.67 -0.33
CA GLY A 154 5.85 8.77 -0.72
C GLY A 154 6.84 8.29 -1.77
N GLY A 155 7.16 9.12 -2.76
CA GLY A 155 8.11 8.80 -3.81
C GLY A 155 9.18 9.87 -3.97
N ARG A 156 10.46 9.47 -4.03
CA ARG A 156 11.60 10.38 -4.25
C ARG A 156 12.34 10.00 -5.51
N ILE A 157 12.51 10.94 -6.44
CA ILE A 157 13.40 10.76 -7.58
C ILE A 157 14.86 10.79 -7.11
N ILE A 158 15.68 9.85 -7.61
CA ILE A 158 17.10 9.79 -7.26
C ILE A 158 17.97 10.50 -8.30
N GLU A 159 17.49 10.62 -9.51
CA GLU A 159 18.14 11.37 -10.58
C GLU A 159 17.86 12.87 -10.45
N ASN A 160 18.83 13.67 -10.84
CA ASN A 160 18.64 15.13 -10.85
C ASN A 160 17.99 15.56 -12.17
N LEU A 161 16.66 15.61 -12.17
CA LEU A 161 15.83 16.00 -13.32
C LEU A 161 15.02 17.24 -12.93
N ASP A 162 15.48 18.41 -13.35
CA ASP A 162 14.91 19.70 -12.94
C ASP A 162 13.44 19.91 -13.36
N TYR A 163 12.98 19.16 -14.37
CA TYR A 163 11.61 19.22 -14.87
C TYR A 163 10.63 18.29 -14.13
N LEU A 164 11.10 17.50 -13.17
CA LEU A 164 10.27 16.60 -12.37
C LEU A 164 10.29 17.00 -10.89
N ALA A 165 9.12 16.92 -10.26
CA ALA A 165 9.03 17.10 -8.82
C ALA A 165 9.91 16.09 -8.09
N LYS A 166 10.79 16.58 -7.21
CA LYS A 166 11.73 15.76 -6.43
C LYS A 166 11.01 14.75 -5.54
N TYR A 167 9.89 15.16 -4.95
CA TYR A 167 9.03 14.34 -4.10
C TYR A 167 7.60 14.35 -4.64
N ILE A 168 6.95 13.22 -4.55
CA ILE A 168 5.51 13.08 -4.79
C ILE A 168 4.92 12.18 -3.72
N ASN A 169 3.63 12.38 -3.41
CA ASN A 169 2.86 11.48 -2.55
C ASN A 169 1.68 10.91 -3.33
N SER A 170 1.14 9.80 -2.83
CA SER A 170 -0.13 9.28 -3.33
C SER A 170 -1.21 10.36 -3.34
N PRO A 171 -2.11 10.37 -4.32
CA PRO A 171 -3.32 11.18 -4.26
C PRO A 171 -4.19 10.71 -3.07
N GLU A 172 -5.13 11.51 -2.67
CA GLU A 172 -6.16 11.07 -1.74
C GLU A 172 -7.03 9.98 -2.38
N THR A 173 -7.40 9.01 -1.56
CA THR A 173 -8.26 7.88 -1.96
C THR A 173 -9.35 7.69 -0.92
N ASN A 174 -10.21 6.70 -1.12
CA ASN A 174 -11.22 6.33 -0.12
C ASN A 174 -10.61 5.85 1.21
N PHE A 175 -9.34 5.43 1.20
CA PHE A 175 -8.64 4.86 2.35
C PHE A 175 -7.43 5.68 2.82
N PHE A 176 -7.07 6.72 2.09
CA PHE A 176 -5.97 7.63 2.44
C PHE A 176 -6.39 9.09 2.30
N LYS A 177 -6.32 9.82 3.43
CA LYS A 177 -6.55 11.27 3.51
C LYS A 177 -5.32 11.94 4.09
N LYS A 178 -4.69 12.85 3.34
CA LYS A 178 -3.44 13.52 3.74
C LYS A 178 -3.57 14.22 5.09
N GLY A 179 -4.66 14.92 5.33
CA GLY A 179 -4.87 15.66 6.57
C GLY A 179 -5.12 14.79 7.81
N SER A 180 -5.34 13.49 7.66
CA SER A 180 -5.62 12.56 8.77
C SER A 180 -4.56 11.47 8.94
N ASN A 181 -3.69 11.28 7.94
CA ASN A 181 -2.74 10.17 7.90
C ASN A 181 -1.26 10.62 7.79
N LEU A 182 -0.99 11.92 7.69
CA LEU A 182 0.36 12.52 7.64
C LEU A 182 0.57 13.53 8.76
#